data_8ba9eefc8c199f66bc0d590cb66cc67b
#
_entry.id   8ba9eefc8c199f66bc0d590cb66cc67b
#
_cell.length_a   1.000
_cell.length_b   1.000
_cell.length_c   1.000
_cell.angle_alpha   90.00
_cell.angle_beta   90.00
_cell.angle_gamma   90.00
#
_symmetry.space_group_name_H-M   'P 1'
#
loop_
_entity.id
_entity.type
_entity.pdbx_description
1 polymer ?
#
loop_
_entity_poly.entity_id
_entity_poly.type
_entity_poly.pdbx_seq_one_letter_code
_entity_poly.pdbx_strand_id
1 'polypeptide(L)'
;MIEKYEFRLITINGKTYEYDVEVRWTGEVLLWRRQNHHVVDVEDVKSAVEQNPDTIVVGTGSAGMTKVTKNAQKFIQEKGIKLIIDKSEEATKTFNIIQEESEEEEGKQNKAIGLFHLTC
;
A
#
# COMPACT_ATOMS: atom_id res chain seq x y z
N MET A 1 -3.19 8.02 -9.22
CA MET A 1 -4.52 7.64 -8.69
C MET A 1 -4.89 6.22 -9.06
N ILE A 2 -5.47 5.50 -8.14
CA ILE A 2 -5.94 4.13 -8.38
C ILE A 2 -7.37 4.22 -8.92
N GLU A 3 -7.58 3.85 -10.20
CA GLU A 3 -8.89 3.95 -10.84
C GLU A 3 -9.76 2.73 -10.58
N LYS A 4 -9.15 1.54 -10.42
CA LYS A 4 -9.90 0.30 -10.33
C LYS A 4 -9.13 -0.75 -9.55
N TYR A 5 -9.82 -1.47 -8.68
CA TYR A 5 -9.33 -2.71 -8.09
C TYR A 5 -10.38 -3.80 -8.29
N GLU A 6 -9.95 -4.93 -8.80
CA GLU A 6 -10.73 -6.17 -8.86
C GLU A 6 -9.81 -7.31 -8.45
N PHE A 7 -10.40 -8.47 -8.16
CA PHE A 7 -9.61 -9.66 -7.88
C PHE A 7 -8.61 -9.90 -9.00
N ARG A 8 -7.33 -9.95 -8.66
CA ARG A 8 -6.18 -10.17 -9.54
C ARG A 8 -5.76 -8.99 -10.41
N LEU A 9 -6.43 -7.84 -10.34
CA LEU A 9 -5.96 -6.70 -11.12
C LEU A 9 -6.16 -5.38 -10.41
N ILE A 10 -5.30 -4.42 -10.75
CA ILE A 10 -5.39 -3.06 -10.27
C ILE A 10 -4.99 -2.12 -11.40
N THR A 11 -5.77 -1.04 -11.59
CA THR A 11 -5.46 -0.02 -12.59
C THR A 11 -5.03 1.26 -11.89
N ILE A 12 -3.83 1.73 -12.23
CA ILE A 12 -3.21 2.89 -11.59
C ILE A 12 -2.71 3.82 -12.69
N ASN A 13 -3.21 5.07 -12.69
CA ASN A 13 -2.83 6.08 -13.68
C ASN A 13 -2.94 5.55 -15.12
N GLY A 14 -4.03 4.84 -15.40
CA GLY A 14 -4.33 4.31 -16.73
C GLY A 14 -3.66 3.01 -17.10
N LYS A 15 -2.80 2.46 -16.23
CA LYS A 15 -2.11 1.19 -16.49
C LYS A 15 -2.63 0.10 -15.56
N THR A 16 -2.90 -1.09 -16.13
CA THR A 16 -3.40 -2.23 -15.37
C THR A 16 -2.26 -3.21 -15.03
N TYR A 17 -2.22 -3.61 -13.77
CA TYR A 17 -1.24 -4.55 -13.24
C TYR A 17 -1.95 -5.81 -12.75
N GLU A 18 -1.37 -6.96 -13.00
CA GLU A 18 -1.93 -8.25 -12.59
C GLU A 18 -1.07 -8.94 -11.53
N TYR A 19 -0.26 -8.17 -10.82
CA TYR A 19 0.59 -8.66 -9.74
C TYR A 19 0.54 -7.67 -8.57
N ASP A 20 0.91 -8.12 -7.39
CA ASP A 20 0.93 -7.27 -6.20
C ASP A 20 1.87 -6.10 -6.40
N VAL A 21 1.49 -4.92 -5.94
CA VAL A 21 2.19 -3.68 -6.25
C VAL A 21 2.50 -2.86 -5.00
N GLU A 22 3.62 -2.14 -5.08
CA GLU A 22 3.96 -1.05 -4.17
C GLU A 22 3.74 0.25 -4.94
N VAL A 23 2.80 1.06 -4.47
CA VAL A 23 2.42 2.34 -5.12
C VAL A 23 2.93 3.48 -4.26
N ARG A 24 3.77 4.34 -4.83
CA ARG A 24 4.36 5.47 -4.11
C ARG A 24 3.65 6.78 -4.45
N TRP A 25 3.69 7.72 -3.52
CA TRP A 25 3.09 9.06 -3.71
C TRP A 25 3.63 9.80 -4.94
N THR A 26 4.81 9.43 -5.41
CA THR A 26 5.43 10.00 -6.60
C THR A 26 4.77 9.55 -7.91
N GLY A 27 3.91 8.55 -7.84
CA GLY A 27 3.33 7.90 -9.02
C GLY A 27 4.08 6.65 -9.45
N GLU A 28 5.22 6.36 -8.82
CA GLU A 28 5.98 5.16 -9.12
C GLU A 28 5.25 3.92 -8.64
N VAL A 29 5.20 2.89 -9.48
CA VAL A 29 4.57 1.60 -9.17
C VAL A 29 5.60 0.50 -9.38
N LEU A 30 5.81 -0.30 -8.34
CA LEU A 30 6.79 -1.38 -8.37
C LEU A 30 6.11 -2.72 -8.07
N LEU A 31 6.71 -3.79 -8.57
CA LEU A 31 6.30 -5.13 -8.19
C LEU A 31 6.58 -5.32 -6.70
N TRP A 32 5.56 -5.73 -5.95
CA TRP A 32 5.71 -6.01 -4.53
C TRP A 32 5.94 -7.50 -4.31
N ARG A 33 7.19 -7.88 -4.16
CA ARG A 33 7.57 -9.28 -3.94
C ARG A 33 7.46 -9.62 -2.47
N ARG A 34 6.87 -10.78 -2.21
CA ARG A 34 6.78 -11.34 -0.86
C ARG A 34 7.13 -12.82 -0.91
N GLN A 35 7.71 -13.31 0.18
CA GLN A 35 8.08 -14.72 0.29
C GLN A 35 6.87 -15.62 0.53
N ASN A 36 5.81 -15.08 1.14
CA ASN A 36 4.61 -15.82 1.48
C ASN A 36 3.38 -15.02 1.06
N HIS A 37 2.45 -15.66 0.34
CA HIS A 37 1.25 -15.00 -0.16
C HIS A 37 0.31 -14.52 0.93
N HIS A 38 0.31 -15.20 2.08
CA HIS A 38 -0.64 -14.93 3.16
C HIS A 38 -0.03 -14.18 4.34
N VAL A 39 1.25 -13.79 4.24
CA VAL A 39 1.95 -13.11 5.33
C VAL A 39 2.75 -11.92 4.79
N VAL A 40 2.63 -10.80 5.49
CA VAL A 40 3.47 -9.62 5.29
C VAL A 40 4.36 -9.50 6.52
N ASP A 41 5.65 -9.73 6.35
CA ASP A 41 6.61 -9.66 7.45
C ASP A 41 7.57 -8.48 7.25
N VAL A 42 8.50 -8.29 8.17
CA VAL A 42 9.45 -7.18 8.17
C VAL A 42 10.17 -7.02 6.82
N GLU A 43 10.68 -8.13 6.25
CA GLU A 43 11.38 -8.07 4.96
C GLU A 43 10.51 -7.51 3.84
N ASP A 44 9.21 -7.77 3.90
CA ASP A 44 8.27 -7.36 2.86
C ASP A 44 7.95 -5.87 2.87
N VAL A 45 8.22 -5.18 3.97
CA VAL A 45 7.92 -3.74 4.11
C VAL A 45 9.17 -2.86 4.12
N LYS A 46 10.35 -3.44 4.08
CA LYS A 46 11.61 -2.68 4.13
C LYS A 46 11.75 -1.67 3.00
N SER A 47 11.42 -2.06 1.77
CA SER A 47 11.50 -1.18 0.61
C SER A 47 10.66 0.08 0.82
N ALA A 48 9.44 -0.10 1.31
CA ALA A 48 8.52 1.02 1.57
C ALA A 48 9.05 1.90 2.70
N VAL A 49 9.49 1.29 3.80
CA VAL A 49 9.99 2.04 4.98
C VAL A 49 11.23 2.87 4.62
N GLU A 50 12.10 2.36 3.76
CA GLU A 50 13.31 3.06 3.33
C GLU A 50 13.02 4.38 2.59
N GLN A 51 11.82 4.54 2.06
CA GLN A 51 11.40 5.77 1.38
C GLN A 51 10.99 6.87 2.37
N ASN A 52 10.98 6.59 3.65
CA ASN A 52 10.54 7.53 4.71
C ASN A 52 9.14 8.10 4.45
N PRO A 53 8.13 7.26 4.23
CA PRO A 53 6.77 7.75 4.03
C PRO A 53 6.16 8.25 5.35
N ASP A 54 5.10 9.05 5.25
CA ASP A 54 4.29 9.44 6.41
C ASP A 54 3.31 8.34 6.79
N THR A 55 2.84 7.62 5.78
CA THR A 55 1.80 6.59 5.94
C THR A 55 2.07 5.42 5.01
N ILE A 56 1.85 4.21 5.52
CA ILE A 56 1.82 3.00 4.71
C ILE A 56 0.41 2.42 4.82
N VAL A 57 -0.20 2.15 3.66
CA VAL A 57 -1.51 1.52 3.56
C VAL A 57 -1.31 0.12 3.01
N VAL A 58 -1.69 -0.90 3.76
CA VAL A 58 -1.57 -2.29 3.34
C VAL A 58 -2.94 -2.85 2.99
N GLY A 59 -3.08 -3.31 1.74
CA GLY A 59 -4.24 -4.05 1.29
C GLY A 59 -3.99 -5.55 1.41
N THR A 60 -4.83 -6.22 2.19
CA THR A 60 -4.64 -7.62 2.58
C THR A 60 -5.36 -8.62 1.68
N GLY A 61 -5.77 -8.21 0.49
CA GLY A 61 -6.47 -9.06 -0.47
C GLY A 61 -7.97 -8.81 -0.48
N SER A 62 -8.67 -9.42 -1.42
CA SER A 62 -10.11 -9.24 -1.59
C SER A 62 -10.90 -9.77 -0.40
N ALA A 63 -10.42 -10.85 0.20
CA ALA A 63 -11.04 -11.47 1.39
C ALA A 63 -10.33 -11.09 2.69
N GLY A 64 -9.24 -10.31 2.62
CA GLY A 64 -8.47 -9.93 3.80
C GLY A 64 -7.71 -11.09 4.43
N MET A 65 -7.33 -12.09 3.66
CA MET A 65 -6.68 -13.31 4.17
C MET A 65 -5.22 -13.13 4.54
N THR A 66 -4.56 -12.14 3.97
CA THR A 66 -3.14 -11.87 4.26
C THR A 66 -3.01 -11.21 5.62
N LYS A 67 -2.07 -11.70 6.41
CA LYS A 67 -1.80 -11.18 7.75
C LYS A 67 -0.52 -10.36 7.77
N VAL A 68 -0.58 -9.18 8.38
CA VAL A 68 0.61 -8.38 8.67
C VAL A 68 1.10 -8.78 10.06
N THR A 69 2.33 -9.26 10.14
CA THR A 69 2.86 -9.74 11.43
C THR A 69 3.00 -8.59 12.44
N LYS A 70 2.96 -8.94 13.72
CA LYS A 70 3.20 -7.94 14.77
C LYS A 70 4.58 -7.32 14.64
N ASN A 71 5.58 -8.10 14.23
CA ASN A 71 6.94 -7.59 14.01
C ASN A 71 6.97 -6.56 12.88
N ALA A 72 6.27 -6.80 11.77
CA ALA A 72 6.18 -5.85 10.67
C ALA A 72 5.47 -4.56 11.11
N GLN A 73 4.36 -4.69 11.84
CA GLN A 73 3.63 -3.54 12.35
C GLN A 73 4.51 -2.69 13.27
N LYS A 74 5.21 -3.35 14.19
CA LYS A 74 6.10 -2.67 15.13
C LYS A 74 7.26 -1.99 14.40
N PHE A 75 7.84 -2.67 13.41
CA PHE A 75 8.93 -2.11 12.61
C PHE A 75 8.52 -0.80 11.94
N ILE A 76 7.33 -0.77 11.34
CA ILE A 76 6.79 0.43 10.69
C ILE A 76 6.51 1.53 11.72
N GLN A 77 5.81 1.19 12.79
CA GLN A 77 5.38 2.17 13.80
C GLN A 77 6.55 2.78 14.57
N GLU A 78 7.61 2.02 14.82
CA GLU A 78 8.81 2.52 15.47
C GLU A 78 9.53 3.60 14.65
N LYS A 79 9.30 3.65 13.35
CA LYS A 79 9.84 4.69 12.48
C LYS A 79 8.97 5.96 12.46
N GLY A 80 7.90 5.99 13.25
CA GLY A 80 6.97 7.11 13.26
C GLY A 80 6.01 7.12 12.09
N ILE A 81 5.90 6.02 11.34
CA ILE A 81 5.05 5.91 10.16
C ILE A 81 3.66 5.43 10.58
N LYS A 82 2.63 6.11 10.11
CA LYS A 82 1.24 5.68 10.33
C LYS A 82 0.96 4.44 9.47
N LEU A 83 0.38 3.42 10.08
CA LEU A 83 0.05 2.17 9.38
C LEU A 83 -1.46 1.98 9.33
N ILE A 84 -1.98 1.74 8.13
CA ILE A 84 -3.39 1.42 7.89
C ILE A 84 -3.43 0.05 7.22
N ILE A 85 -4.19 -0.87 7.80
CA ILE A 85 -4.34 -2.24 7.27
C ILE A 85 -5.82 -2.46 7.00
N ASP A 86 -6.16 -2.87 5.79
CA ASP A 86 -7.53 -3.14 5.42
C ASP A 86 -7.57 -4.10 4.22
N LYS A 87 -8.77 -4.57 3.88
CA LYS A 87 -8.96 -5.32 2.62
C LYS A 87 -8.54 -4.44 1.46
N SER A 88 -8.05 -5.05 0.38
CA SER A 88 -7.47 -4.29 -0.73
C SER A 88 -8.43 -3.29 -1.36
N GLU A 89 -9.71 -3.62 -1.49
CA GLU A 89 -10.70 -2.69 -2.03
C GLU A 89 -10.76 -1.40 -1.19
N GLU A 90 -10.88 -1.54 0.13
CA GLU A 90 -10.93 -0.37 1.03
C GLU A 90 -9.60 0.34 1.11
N ALA A 91 -8.50 -0.41 1.10
CA ALA A 91 -7.16 0.15 1.16
C ALA A 91 -6.85 1.05 -0.05
N THR A 92 -7.31 0.67 -1.25
CA THR A 92 -7.12 1.50 -2.45
C THR A 92 -7.88 2.81 -2.34
N LYS A 93 -9.08 2.79 -1.78
CA LYS A 93 -9.88 3.99 -1.56
C LYS A 93 -9.21 4.92 -0.56
N THR A 94 -8.70 4.36 0.53
CA THR A 94 -7.98 5.13 1.55
C THR A 94 -6.74 5.78 0.97
N PHE A 95 -5.97 5.04 0.18
CA PHE A 95 -4.80 5.59 -0.49
C PHE A 95 -5.16 6.79 -1.39
N ASN A 96 -6.21 6.65 -2.17
CA ASN A 96 -6.68 7.75 -3.04
C ASN A 96 -7.08 8.99 -2.23
N ILE A 97 -7.78 8.80 -1.11
CA ILE A 97 -8.18 9.92 -0.24
C ILE A 97 -6.96 10.68 0.27
N ILE A 98 -5.93 9.96 0.71
CA ILE A 98 -4.69 10.56 1.21
C ILE A 98 -4.00 11.36 0.09
N GLN A 99 -3.98 10.83 -1.13
CA GLN A 99 -3.39 11.50 -2.27
C GLN A 99 -4.17 12.77 -2.65
N GLU A 100 -5.50 12.71 -2.63
CA GLU A 100 -6.37 13.85 -2.91
C GLU A 100 -6.15 14.97 -1.89
N GLU A 101 -6.02 14.64 -0.63
CA GLU A 101 -5.74 15.62 0.42
C GLU A 101 -4.43 16.37 0.17
N SER A 102 -3.41 15.68 -0.35
CA SER A 102 -2.15 16.31 -0.73
C SER A 102 -2.32 17.31 -1.86
N GLU A 103 -3.17 16.99 -2.85
CA GLU A 103 -3.40 17.83 -4.01
C GLU A 103 -4.23 19.07 -3.67
N GLU A 104 -5.17 18.94 -2.73
CA GLU A 104 -6.08 20.03 -2.35
C GLU A 104 -5.45 21.07 -1.44
N GLU A 105 -4.47 20.69 -0.63
CA GLU A 105 -3.80 21.63 0.27
C GLU A 105 -2.45 22.05 -0.28
N GLU A 106 -2.36 23.31 -0.67
CA GLU A 106 -1.12 23.89 -1.17
C GLU A 106 -0.02 23.79 -0.11
N GLY A 107 1.14 23.29 -0.51
CA GLY A 107 2.29 23.13 0.37
C GLY A 107 2.24 21.87 1.25
N LYS A 108 1.16 21.11 1.23
CA LYS A 108 1.05 19.86 1.96
C LYS A 108 1.32 18.69 1.02
N GLN A 109 2.24 17.82 1.38
CA GLN A 109 2.48 16.58 0.66
C GLN A 109 2.39 15.41 1.63
N ASN A 110 1.40 14.54 1.44
CA ASN A 110 1.27 13.30 2.18
C ASN A 110 2.07 12.22 1.45
N LYS A 111 3.18 11.81 2.04
CA LYS A 111 4.03 10.78 1.46
C LYS A 111 3.47 9.41 1.81
N ALA A 112 2.50 8.96 1.04
CA ALA A 112 1.86 7.67 1.25
C ALA A 112 2.45 6.60 0.34
N ILE A 113 2.56 5.39 0.86
CA ILE A 113 2.90 4.21 0.07
C ILE A 113 1.79 3.18 0.29
N GLY A 114 1.27 2.64 -0.80
CA GLY A 114 0.31 1.55 -0.77
C GLY A 114 0.97 0.23 -1.12
N LEU A 115 0.71 -0.79 -0.33
CA LEU A 115 1.18 -2.15 -0.55
C LEU A 115 -0.06 -3.02 -0.75
N PHE A 116 -0.35 -3.37 -1.99
CA PHE A 116 -1.61 -4.01 -2.33
C PHE A 116 -1.44 -5.46 -2.78
N HIS A 117 -2.03 -6.38 -2.01
CA HIS A 117 -2.19 -7.77 -2.41
C HIS A 117 -3.48 -7.87 -3.23
N LEU A 118 -3.40 -8.47 -4.42
CA LEU A 118 -4.51 -8.45 -5.38
C LEU A 118 -5.43 -9.66 -5.32
N THR A 119 -5.01 -10.75 -4.71
CA THR A 119 -5.81 -11.97 -4.60
C THR A 119 -6.44 -12.12 -3.21
N CYS A 120 -6.59 -13.29 -2.70
CA CYS A 120 -7.24 -13.49 -1.40
C CYS A 120 -6.40 -13.06 -0.21
#